data_6e1149d910ae09dba7f504417c965684
#
_entry.id   6e1149d910ae09dba7f504417c965684
#
_cell.length_a   1.000
_cell.length_b   1.000
_cell.length_c   1.000
_cell.angle_alpha   90.00
_cell.angle_beta   90.00
_cell.angle_gamma   90.00
#
_symmetry.space_group_name_H-M   'P 1'
#
loop_
_entity.id
_entity.type
_entity.pdbx_description
1 polymer ?
#
loop_
_entity_poly.entity_id
_entity_poly.type
_entity_poly.pdbx_seq_one_letter_code
_entity_poly.pdbx_strand_id
1 'polypeptide(L)'
;MSEKNSLPELLNQANQLPFDYADGEGIEFEPYGAFLSPEETTRWFRAWTGNPSADASKFRVFGQDGSGGYVAFWTVRDVPDLLGQPIVFLGSEGETAILARNFYDYLWLLAAGLGPSEATSFADGPRMVQPELKSFALKNAAPPRTAAQVLRDARAEFPSFAQHIEAQCR
;
A
#
# COMPACT_ATOMS: atom_id res chain seq x y z
N MET A 1 4.22 -20.74 10.01
CA MET A 1 3.42 -19.65 9.41
C MET A 1 2.23 -20.26 8.71
N SER A 2 1.01 -19.77 8.98
CA SER A 2 -0.15 -20.33 8.32
C SER A 2 -0.19 -19.88 6.84
N GLU A 3 -0.72 -20.72 5.95
CA GLU A 3 -0.85 -20.38 4.53
C GLU A 3 -1.62 -19.08 4.30
N LYS A 4 -2.53 -18.75 5.23
CA LYS A 4 -3.34 -17.53 5.15
C LYS A 4 -2.54 -16.24 5.20
N ASN A 5 -1.34 -16.30 5.76
CA ASN A 5 -0.47 -15.13 5.88
C ASN A 5 0.65 -15.10 4.83
N SER A 6 0.70 -16.08 3.94
CA SER A 6 1.69 -16.13 2.88
C SER A 6 1.38 -15.11 1.79
N LEU A 7 2.41 -14.41 1.31
CA LEU A 7 2.27 -13.44 0.23
C LEU A 7 2.09 -14.15 -1.11
N PRO A 8 1.27 -13.61 -2.02
CA PRO A 8 1.29 -14.06 -3.42
C PRO A 8 2.70 -13.94 -3.99
N GLU A 9 3.05 -14.83 -4.92
CA GLU A 9 4.42 -14.94 -5.45
C GLU A 9 4.96 -13.61 -5.98
N LEU A 10 4.20 -12.88 -6.78
CA LEU A 10 4.66 -11.63 -7.35
C LEU A 10 4.93 -10.57 -6.27
N LEU A 11 4.06 -10.49 -5.27
CA LEU A 11 4.25 -9.58 -4.14
C LEU A 11 5.49 -9.98 -3.33
N ASN A 12 5.66 -11.27 -3.09
CA ASN A 12 6.83 -11.77 -2.37
C ASN A 12 8.12 -11.40 -3.10
N GLN A 13 8.17 -11.57 -4.43
CA GLN A 13 9.32 -11.18 -5.23
C GLN A 13 9.59 -9.67 -5.14
N ALA A 14 8.54 -8.86 -5.24
CA ALA A 14 8.67 -7.41 -5.15
C ALA A 14 9.20 -6.98 -3.77
N ASN A 15 8.70 -7.59 -2.70
CA ASN A 15 9.10 -7.25 -1.34
C ASN A 15 10.52 -7.69 -0.99
N GLN A 16 11.14 -8.53 -1.80
CA GLN A 16 12.54 -8.94 -1.65
C GLN A 16 13.52 -8.04 -2.39
N LEU A 17 13.03 -7.10 -3.21
CA LEU A 17 13.88 -6.16 -3.91
C LEU A 17 14.48 -5.14 -2.92
N PRO A 18 15.67 -4.58 -3.22
CA PRO A 18 16.24 -3.55 -2.34
C PRO A 18 15.42 -2.26 -2.40
N PHE A 19 15.09 -1.74 -1.22
CA PHE A 19 14.41 -0.46 -1.05
C PHE A 19 15.42 0.51 -0.44
N ASP A 20 15.81 1.53 -1.20
CA ASP A 20 16.81 2.50 -0.78
C ASP A 20 16.15 3.77 -0.25
N TYR A 21 16.30 3.97 1.06
CA TYR A 21 15.78 5.16 1.73
C TYR A 21 16.56 6.43 1.37
N ALA A 22 17.86 6.29 1.05
CA ALA A 22 18.73 7.36 0.57
C ALA A 22 18.60 8.66 1.36
N ASP A 23 18.70 8.58 2.69
CA ASP A 23 18.61 9.73 3.61
C ASP A 23 17.33 10.57 3.43
N GLY A 24 16.23 9.91 3.07
CA GLY A 24 14.94 10.55 2.88
C GLY A 24 14.64 10.99 1.44
N GLU A 25 15.59 10.85 0.54
CA GLU A 25 15.39 11.13 -0.87
C GLU A 25 14.95 9.90 -1.68
N GLY A 26 15.09 8.72 -1.10
CA GLY A 26 14.66 7.46 -1.67
C GLY A 26 13.24 7.11 -1.24
N ILE A 27 12.98 5.81 -1.18
CA ILE A 27 11.65 5.30 -0.87
C ILE A 27 11.54 4.92 0.61
N GLU A 28 10.51 5.43 1.29
CA GLU A 28 10.24 5.10 2.69
C GLU A 28 9.19 4.00 2.75
N PHE A 29 9.64 2.75 2.65
CA PHE A 29 8.76 1.59 2.67
C PHE A 29 9.49 0.39 3.26
N GLU A 30 8.89 -0.23 4.25
CA GLU A 30 9.38 -1.46 4.86
C GLU A 30 8.45 -2.62 4.47
N PRO A 31 8.84 -3.42 3.46
CA PRO A 31 8.02 -4.55 3.03
C PRO A 31 8.09 -5.70 4.03
N TYR A 32 6.98 -6.42 4.16
CA TYR A 32 6.93 -7.61 5.02
C TYR A 32 7.19 -8.89 4.22
N GLY A 33 7.67 -9.93 4.90
CA GLY A 33 7.83 -11.26 4.32
C GLY A 33 6.55 -12.09 4.36
N ALA A 34 5.54 -11.63 5.07
CA ALA A 34 4.23 -12.26 5.18
C ALA A 34 3.19 -11.19 5.53
N PHE A 35 1.91 -11.47 5.29
CA PHE A 35 0.86 -10.58 5.77
C PHE A 35 0.86 -10.53 7.30
N LEU A 36 0.56 -9.36 7.84
CA LEU A 36 0.24 -9.24 9.26
C LEU A 36 -0.94 -10.17 9.57
N SER A 37 -0.94 -10.81 10.74
CA SER A 37 -2.03 -11.73 11.08
C SER A 37 -3.37 -10.98 11.20
N PRO A 38 -4.50 -11.67 10.96
CA PRO A 38 -5.82 -11.03 11.15
C PRO A 38 -6.02 -10.49 12.56
N GLU A 39 -5.49 -11.17 13.56
CA GLU A 39 -5.58 -10.76 14.97
C GLU A 39 -4.80 -9.48 15.25
N GLU A 40 -3.58 -9.40 14.73
CA GLU A 40 -2.75 -8.19 14.86
C GLU A 40 -3.33 -7.03 14.08
N THR A 41 -3.83 -7.28 12.86
CA THR A 41 -4.48 -6.26 12.03
C THR A 41 -5.70 -5.68 12.75
N THR A 42 -6.54 -6.55 13.32
CA THR A 42 -7.75 -6.15 14.05
C THR A 42 -7.39 -5.33 15.29
N ARG A 43 -6.41 -5.79 16.06
CA ARG A 43 -5.96 -5.09 17.27
C ARG A 43 -5.46 -3.69 16.94
N TRP A 44 -4.61 -3.60 15.92
CA TRP A 44 -4.06 -2.33 15.48
C TRP A 44 -5.16 -1.39 14.98
N PHE A 45 -6.05 -1.89 14.12
CA PHE A 45 -7.10 -1.06 13.50
C PHE A 45 -8.08 -0.52 14.55
N ARG A 46 -8.42 -1.34 15.53
CA ARG A 46 -9.29 -0.90 16.64
C ARG A 46 -8.62 0.17 17.49
N ALA A 47 -7.34 0.02 17.78
CA ALA A 47 -6.58 1.04 18.48
C ALA A 47 -6.46 2.33 17.65
N TRP A 48 -6.18 2.18 16.36
CA TRP A 48 -6.02 3.32 15.45
C TRP A 48 -7.31 4.11 15.26
N THR A 49 -8.45 3.43 15.15
CA THR A 49 -9.77 4.08 15.01
C THR A 49 -10.36 4.53 16.33
N GLY A 50 -9.82 4.06 17.44
CA GLY A 50 -10.42 4.26 18.76
C GLY A 50 -11.73 3.51 18.94
N ASN A 51 -12.04 2.58 18.06
CA ASN A 51 -13.30 1.85 18.03
C ASN A 51 -13.07 0.37 18.32
N PRO A 52 -13.46 -0.14 19.51
CA PRO A 52 -13.23 -1.55 19.86
C PRO A 52 -14.05 -2.53 19.03
N SER A 53 -14.98 -2.03 18.23
CA SER A 53 -15.80 -2.84 17.33
C SER A 53 -15.47 -2.67 15.86
N ALA A 54 -14.40 -1.92 15.54
CA ALA A 54 -14.01 -1.68 14.14
C ALA A 54 -13.68 -3.00 13.44
N ASP A 55 -14.12 -3.11 12.19
CA ASP A 55 -13.94 -4.32 11.37
C ASP A 55 -12.73 -4.14 10.43
N ALA A 56 -11.67 -4.90 10.69
CA ALA A 56 -10.45 -4.89 9.90
C ALA A 56 -10.37 -6.05 8.90
N SER A 57 -11.43 -6.84 8.76
CA SER A 57 -11.41 -8.07 7.95
C SER A 57 -11.12 -7.82 6.46
N LYS A 58 -11.32 -6.61 5.98
CA LYS A 58 -11.09 -6.24 4.59
C LYS A 58 -9.65 -5.81 4.30
N PHE A 59 -8.79 -5.77 5.31
CA PHE A 59 -7.41 -5.29 5.14
C PHE A 59 -6.40 -6.43 5.25
N ARG A 60 -5.49 -6.50 4.28
CA ARG A 60 -4.38 -7.44 4.25
C ARG A 60 -3.09 -6.64 4.23
N VAL A 61 -2.49 -6.44 5.40
CA VAL A 61 -1.31 -5.59 5.59
C VAL A 61 -0.05 -6.32 5.12
N PHE A 62 0.70 -5.71 4.20
CA PHE A 62 1.91 -6.31 3.61
C PHE A 62 3.16 -5.45 3.77
N GLY A 63 3.08 -4.34 4.46
CA GLY A 63 4.21 -3.47 4.70
C GLY A 63 3.84 -2.27 5.56
N GLN A 64 4.86 -1.45 5.84
CA GLN A 64 4.67 -0.23 6.64
C GLN A 64 5.60 0.86 6.14
N ASP A 65 5.34 2.11 6.57
CA ASP A 65 6.28 3.20 6.40
C ASP A 65 7.18 3.31 7.62
N GLY A 66 8.15 4.23 7.58
CA GLY A 66 9.10 4.40 8.68
C GLY A 66 8.50 4.94 9.98
N SER A 67 7.27 5.48 9.93
CA SER A 67 6.58 5.99 11.11
C SER A 67 5.61 4.98 11.73
N GLY A 68 5.46 3.80 11.11
CA GLY A 68 4.60 2.74 11.62
C GLY A 68 3.18 2.73 11.04
N GLY A 69 2.92 3.52 10.01
CA GLY A 69 1.67 3.43 9.26
C GLY A 69 1.67 2.18 8.38
N TYR A 70 0.49 1.63 8.09
CA TYR A 70 0.38 0.37 7.37
C TYR A 70 -0.09 0.54 5.94
N VAL A 71 0.50 -0.28 5.05
CA VAL A 71 0.09 -0.44 3.65
C VAL A 71 -0.62 -1.78 3.54
N ALA A 72 -1.79 -1.76 2.91
CA ALA A 72 -2.63 -2.96 2.84
C ALA A 72 -3.38 -3.05 1.51
N PHE A 73 -3.72 -4.28 1.12
CA PHE A 73 -4.80 -4.49 0.16
C PHE A 73 -6.14 -4.25 0.88
N TRP A 74 -7.03 -3.54 0.23
CA TRP A 74 -8.40 -3.35 0.67
C TRP A 74 -9.29 -4.25 -0.19
N THR A 75 -9.79 -5.34 0.39
CA THR A 75 -10.50 -6.38 -0.36
C THR A 75 -11.96 -6.00 -0.60
N VAL A 76 -12.16 -5.03 -1.47
CA VAL A 76 -13.46 -4.42 -1.76
C VAL A 76 -14.06 -4.90 -3.07
N ARG A 77 -13.25 -5.49 -3.96
CA ARG A 77 -13.73 -6.03 -5.23
C ARG A 77 -14.04 -7.52 -5.09
N ASP A 78 -15.04 -7.97 -5.83
CA ASP A 78 -15.34 -9.39 -5.95
C ASP A 78 -14.48 -9.98 -7.08
N VAL A 79 -13.19 -10.17 -6.79
CA VAL A 79 -12.22 -10.76 -7.72
C VAL A 79 -11.42 -11.83 -6.99
N PRO A 80 -11.04 -12.93 -7.66
CA PRO A 80 -10.32 -14.02 -7.01
C PRO A 80 -8.86 -13.69 -6.69
N ASP A 81 -8.25 -12.77 -7.44
CA ASP A 81 -6.83 -12.43 -7.29
C ASP A 81 -6.66 -11.23 -6.35
N LEU A 82 -5.98 -11.45 -5.23
CA LEU A 82 -5.69 -10.39 -4.26
C LEU A 82 -4.92 -9.23 -4.90
N LEU A 83 -4.04 -9.52 -5.87
CA LEU A 83 -3.28 -8.47 -6.56
C LEU A 83 -4.17 -7.53 -7.37
N GLY A 84 -5.41 -7.93 -7.66
CA GLY A 84 -6.41 -7.07 -8.31
C GLY A 84 -7.12 -6.11 -7.37
N GLN A 85 -6.88 -6.20 -6.06
CA GLN A 85 -7.51 -5.31 -5.09
C GLN A 85 -6.76 -3.99 -4.96
N PRO A 86 -7.45 -2.90 -4.61
CA PRO A 86 -6.79 -1.62 -4.40
C PRO A 86 -5.86 -1.64 -3.19
N ILE A 87 -4.87 -0.76 -3.23
CA ILE A 87 -3.88 -0.61 -2.17
C ILE A 87 -4.11 0.71 -1.45
N VAL A 88 -4.14 0.65 -0.13
CA VAL A 88 -4.44 1.78 0.75
C VAL A 88 -3.34 1.98 1.79
N PHE A 89 -3.28 3.19 2.32
CA PHE A 89 -2.37 3.55 3.40
C PHE A 89 -3.16 4.10 4.58
N LEU A 90 -2.83 3.61 5.77
CA LEU A 90 -3.38 4.09 7.04
C LEU A 90 -2.19 4.54 7.88
N GLY A 91 -1.97 5.84 7.93
CA GLY A 91 -0.78 6.44 8.54
C GLY A 91 -0.83 6.47 10.05
N SER A 92 0.34 6.54 10.67
CA SER A 92 0.49 6.55 12.13
C SER A 92 -0.15 7.77 12.80
N GLU A 93 -0.34 8.86 12.06
CA GLU A 93 -0.95 10.08 12.57
C GLU A 93 -2.39 10.29 12.06
N GLY A 94 -3.00 9.22 11.58
CA GLY A 94 -4.40 9.25 11.15
C GLY A 94 -4.61 9.51 9.66
N GLU A 95 -3.54 9.55 8.86
CA GLU A 95 -3.66 9.75 7.42
C GLU A 95 -4.36 8.55 6.77
N THR A 96 -5.21 8.83 5.79
CA THR A 96 -5.88 7.80 4.99
C THR A 96 -5.71 8.14 3.53
N ALA A 97 -5.28 7.17 2.73
CA ALA A 97 -5.13 7.37 1.30
C ALA A 97 -5.38 6.09 0.52
N ILE A 98 -6.01 6.24 -0.64
CA ILE A 98 -6.03 5.20 -1.66
C ILE A 98 -4.84 5.46 -2.58
N LEU A 99 -3.94 4.47 -2.71
CA LEU A 99 -2.68 4.66 -3.41
C LEU A 99 -2.73 4.16 -4.84
N ALA A 100 -3.36 3.01 -5.06
CA ALA A 100 -3.37 2.36 -6.38
C ALA A 100 -4.63 1.51 -6.53
N ARG A 101 -5.09 1.36 -7.77
CA ARG A 101 -6.25 0.53 -8.08
C ARG A 101 -5.96 -0.97 -7.95
N ASN A 102 -4.69 -1.34 -8.03
CA ASN A 102 -4.23 -2.73 -7.95
C ASN A 102 -2.73 -2.74 -7.67
N PHE A 103 -2.18 -3.93 -7.46
CA PHE A 103 -0.76 -4.10 -7.16
C PHE A 103 0.15 -3.65 -8.32
N TYR A 104 -0.28 -3.88 -9.56
CA TYR A 104 0.52 -3.52 -10.74
C TYR A 104 0.73 -2.01 -10.83
N ASP A 105 -0.32 -1.23 -10.57
CA ASP A 105 -0.21 0.23 -10.49
C ASP A 105 0.68 0.65 -9.32
N TYR A 106 0.59 -0.04 -8.18
CA TYR A 106 1.44 0.26 -7.02
C TYR A 106 2.93 0.09 -7.33
N LEU A 107 3.29 -0.89 -8.14
CA LEU A 107 4.68 -1.09 -8.57
C LEU A 107 5.23 0.15 -9.26
N TRP A 108 4.41 0.88 -10.01
CA TRP A 108 4.85 2.11 -10.67
C TRP A 108 5.06 3.26 -9.69
N LEU A 109 4.33 3.31 -8.58
CA LEU A 109 4.62 4.27 -7.51
C LEU A 109 5.99 3.98 -6.89
N LEU A 110 6.24 2.72 -6.54
CA LEU A 110 7.52 2.31 -5.97
C LEU A 110 8.67 2.58 -6.93
N ALA A 111 8.49 2.26 -8.20
CA ALA A 111 9.50 2.49 -9.25
C ALA A 111 9.86 3.98 -9.37
N ALA A 112 8.87 4.85 -9.15
CA ALA A 112 9.08 6.30 -9.19
C ALA A 112 9.70 6.86 -7.89
N GLY A 113 9.97 6.01 -6.91
CA GLY A 113 10.57 6.43 -5.64
C GLY A 113 9.56 6.92 -4.62
N LEU A 114 8.29 6.56 -4.78
CA LEU A 114 7.23 6.97 -3.86
C LEU A 114 6.78 5.78 -3.01
N GLY A 115 7.09 5.84 -1.73
CA GLY A 115 6.50 4.94 -0.74
C GLY A 115 5.12 5.42 -0.33
N PRO A 116 4.47 4.75 0.63
CA PRO A 116 3.10 5.08 1.00
C PRO A 116 2.92 6.49 1.55
N SER A 117 3.84 6.95 2.37
CA SER A 117 3.77 8.30 2.95
C SER A 117 3.97 9.38 1.88
N GLU A 118 4.99 9.21 1.05
CA GLU A 118 5.29 10.16 -0.03
C GLU A 118 4.15 10.23 -1.04
N ALA A 119 3.54 9.09 -1.35
CA ALA A 119 2.40 9.05 -2.28
C ALA A 119 1.16 9.73 -1.69
N THR A 120 0.96 9.62 -0.37
CA THR A 120 -0.18 10.24 0.32
C THR A 120 -0.09 11.77 0.27
N SER A 121 1.09 12.30 0.50
CA SER A 121 1.35 13.74 0.47
C SER A 121 2.04 14.17 -0.81
N PHE A 122 1.71 13.51 -1.93
CA PHE A 122 2.38 13.71 -3.22
C PHE A 122 2.43 15.19 -3.58
N ALA A 123 3.65 15.70 -3.62
CA ALA A 123 3.94 17.03 -4.10
C ALA A 123 4.77 16.90 -5.39
N ASP A 124 4.49 17.74 -6.37
CA ASP A 124 5.24 17.75 -7.61
C ASP A 124 6.69 18.02 -7.31
N GLY A 125 7.56 17.12 -7.72
CA GLY A 125 8.99 17.27 -7.52
C GLY A 125 9.74 16.00 -7.94
N PRO A 126 11.03 16.13 -8.23
CA PRO A 126 11.82 14.95 -8.60
C PRO A 126 12.02 14.03 -7.40
N ARG A 127 11.82 12.75 -7.65
CA ARG A 127 12.11 11.68 -6.69
C ARG A 127 13.16 10.76 -7.30
N MET A 128 13.91 10.07 -6.45
CA MET A 128 14.90 9.09 -6.91
C MET A 128 14.22 7.88 -7.51
N VAL A 129 14.35 7.67 -8.81
CA VAL A 129 13.84 6.46 -9.46
C VAL A 129 14.57 5.25 -8.92
N GLN A 130 13.81 4.18 -8.63
CA GLN A 130 14.35 2.92 -8.12
C GLN A 130 14.59 1.97 -9.31
N PRO A 131 15.85 1.79 -9.77
CA PRO A 131 16.11 1.05 -11.03
C PRO A 131 15.61 -0.38 -11.01
N GLU A 132 15.79 -1.09 -9.91
CA GLU A 132 15.38 -2.50 -9.80
C GLU A 132 13.87 -2.64 -9.74
N LEU A 133 13.19 -1.75 -9.03
CA LEU A 133 11.73 -1.70 -8.99
C LEU A 133 11.17 -1.32 -10.36
N LYS A 134 11.82 -0.40 -11.06
CA LYS A 134 11.42 -0.02 -12.42
C LYS A 134 11.53 -1.19 -13.39
N SER A 135 12.64 -1.93 -13.33
CA SER A 135 12.83 -3.13 -14.15
C SER A 135 11.78 -4.19 -13.84
N PHE A 136 11.48 -4.39 -12.57
CA PHE A 136 10.46 -5.32 -12.13
C PHE A 136 9.06 -4.91 -12.62
N ALA A 137 8.75 -3.62 -12.54
CA ALA A 137 7.46 -3.09 -13.02
C ALA A 137 7.34 -3.23 -14.53
N LEU A 138 8.41 -2.95 -15.28
CA LEU A 138 8.40 -3.13 -16.73
C LEU A 138 8.16 -4.60 -17.14
N LYS A 139 8.71 -5.52 -16.38
CA LYS A 139 8.54 -6.95 -16.65
C LYS A 139 7.13 -7.46 -16.32
N ASN A 140 6.52 -6.94 -15.24
CA ASN A 140 5.31 -7.52 -14.64
C ASN A 140 4.06 -6.64 -14.74
N ALA A 141 4.22 -5.34 -15.01
CA ALA A 141 3.13 -4.37 -14.94
C ALA A 141 3.11 -3.37 -16.12
N ALA A 142 3.66 -3.76 -17.26
CA ALA A 142 3.63 -2.92 -18.46
C ALA A 142 2.18 -2.74 -18.95
N PRO A 143 1.82 -1.61 -19.60
CA PRO A 143 2.70 -0.50 -19.98
C PRO A 143 3.05 0.42 -18.80
N PRO A 144 4.13 1.22 -18.92
CA PRO A 144 4.51 2.18 -17.87
C PRO A 144 3.41 3.19 -17.57
N ARG A 145 3.30 3.54 -16.29
CA ARG A 145 2.39 4.56 -15.81
C ARG A 145 3.14 5.55 -14.92
N THR A 146 2.72 6.81 -14.95
CA THR A 146 3.30 7.82 -14.05
C THR A 146 2.64 7.72 -12.68
N ALA A 147 3.35 8.19 -11.65
CA ALA A 147 2.79 8.25 -10.29
C ALA A 147 1.50 9.07 -10.25
N ALA A 148 1.47 10.20 -10.96
CA ALA A 148 0.28 11.06 -11.03
C ALA A 148 -0.92 10.31 -11.62
N GLN A 149 -0.71 9.54 -12.70
CA GLN A 149 -1.78 8.72 -13.30
C GLN A 149 -2.30 7.68 -12.32
N VAL A 150 -1.40 6.96 -11.65
CA VAL A 150 -1.76 5.91 -10.70
C VAL A 150 -2.60 6.47 -9.57
N LEU A 151 -2.15 7.56 -8.95
CA LEU A 151 -2.86 8.18 -7.82
C LEU A 151 -4.21 8.77 -8.25
N ARG A 152 -4.24 9.45 -9.40
CA ARG A 152 -5.48 10.04 -9.92
C ARG A 152 -6.54 8.98 -10.19
N ASP A 153 -6.14 7.89 -10.85
CA ASP A 153 -7.09 6.83 -11.22
C ASP A 153 -7.61 6.09 -9.99
N ALA A 154 -6.76 5.88 -8.99
CA ALA A 154 -7.17 5.26 -7.74
C ALA A 154 -8.19 6.13 -6.99
N ARG A 155 -7.92 7.42 -6.89
CA ARG A 155 -8.80 8.38 -6.22
C ARG A 155 -10.13 8.53 -6.96
N ALA A 156 -10.11 8.47 -8.29
CA ALA A 156 -11.32 8.55 -9.10
C ALA A 156 -12.20 7.30 -8.94
N GLU A 157 -11.59 6.12 -8.81
CA GLU A 157 -12.33 4.87 -8.65
C GLU A 157 -12.88 4.70 -7.22
N PHE A 158 -12.13 5.16 -6.21
CA PHE A 158 -12.51 5.00 -4.80
C PHE A 158 -12.53 6.35 -4.07
N PRO A 159 -13.40 7.29 -4.49
CA PRO A 159 -13.41 8.65 -3.92
C PRO A 159 -13.88 8.69 -2.46
N SER A 160 -14.55 7.63 -1.99
CA SER A 160 -15.15 7.59 -0.66
C SER A 160 -14.32 6.78 0.36
N PHE A 161 -13.08 6.40 0.03
CA PHE A 161 -12.28 5.57 0.94
C PHE A 161 -12.07 6.26 2.29
N ALA A 162 -11.65 7.52 2.30
CA ALA A 162 -11.42 8.26 3.54
C ALA A 162 -12.68 8.32 4.41
N GLN A 163 -13.83 8.56 3.79
CA GLN A 163 -15.12 8.60 4.48
C GLN A 163 -15.50 7.24 5.06
N HIS A 164 -15.19 6.16 4.32
CA HIS A 164 -15.42 4.79 4.78
C HIS A 164 -14.63 4.51 6.06
N ILE A 165 -13.37 4.94 6.11
CA ILE A 165 -12.51 4.77 7.28
C ILE A 165 -13.02 5.66 8.44
N GLU A 166 -13.35 6.91 8.14
CA GLU A 166 -13.85 7.87 9.13
C GLU A 166 -15.11 7.36 9.84
N ALA A 167 -15.97 6.65 9.10
CA ALA A 167 -17.18 6.05 9.67
C ALA A 167 -16.86 4.94 10.70
N GLN A 168 -15.67 4.36 10.66
CA GLN A 168 -15.22 3.37 11.64
C GLN A 168 -14.62 4.01 12.89
N CYS A 169 -14.22 5.27 12.81
CA CYS A 169 -13.58 5.97 13.95
C CYS A 169 -14.59 6.35 15.04
N ARG A 170 -14.11 6.37 16.29
CA ARG A 170 -14.89 6.78 17.48
C ARG A 170 -14.16 7.86 18.24
#